data_29e6f35b616acb9d568d1a28ee42805e
#
_entry.id   29e6f35b616acb9d568d1a28ee42805e
#
_cell.length_a   1.000
_cell.length_b   1.000
_cell.length_c   1.000
_cell.angle_alpha   90.00
_cell.angle_beta   90.00
_cell.angle_gamma   90.00
#
_symmetry.space_group_name_H-M   'P 1'
#
loop_
_entity.id
_entity.type
_entity.pdbx_description
1 polymer ?
#
loop_
_entity_poly.entity_id
_entity_poly.type
_entity_poly.pdbx_seq_one_letter_code
_entity_poly.pdbx_strand_id
1 'polypeptide(L)'
;MEKIRKNAAGIDIGSTKVFVGLEGGQVQSFGTFTVDFRLLAEYLKENQVETIAMEATGVYWVVLYDILVSSGFDVWLVDGRQTKQVPGRKTDVKDCAWIQQLHSHGLLNRCFVAEGSLKELRSYQP
;
A
#
# COMPACT_ATOMS: atom_id res chain seq x y z
N MET A 1 -15.36 -13.67 -8.19
CA MET A 1 -15.63 -12.46 -7.41
C MET A 1 -15.51 -11.24 -8.29
N GLU A 2 -16.46 -10.35 -8.18
CA GLU A 2 -16.42 -9.09 -8.93
C GLU A 2 -15.43 -8.12 -8.27
N LYS A 3 -14.78 -7.33 -9.11
CA LYS A 3 -13.95 -6.23 -8.63
C LYS A 3 -14.84 -5.05 -8.24
N ILE A 4 -14.72 -4.61 -7.01
CA ILE A 4 -15.46 -3.48 -6.47
C ILE A 4 -14.69 -2.18 -6.72
N ARG A 5 -13.37 -2.23 -6.63
CA ARG A 5 -12.49 -1.07 -6.85
C ARG A 5 -11.63 -1.29 -8.07
N LYS A 6 -11.84 -0.46 -9.07
CA LYS A 6 -10.97 -0.42 -10.25
C LYS A 6 -9.75 0.45 -9.93
N ASN A 7 -8.66 0.22 -10.64
CA ASN A 7 -7.45 1.03 -10.50
C ASN A 7 -6.88 0.99 -9.09
N ALA A 8 -6.91 -0.20 -8.48
CA ALA A 8 -6.41 -0.42 -7.14
C ALA A 8 -4.96 -0.91 -7.18
N ALA A 9 -4.16 -0.46 -6.22
CA ALA A 9 -2.81 -0.95 -6.01
C ALA A 9 -2.67 -1.50 -4.58
N GLY A 10 -1.70 -2.40 -4.40
CA GLY A 10 -1.32 -2.92 -3.10
C GLY A 10 0.14 -2.58 -2.81
N ILE A 11 0.43 -2.19 -1.59
CA ILE A 11 1.79 -1.85 -1.18
C ILE A 11 2.19 -2.69 0.02
N ASP A 12 3.37 -3.29 -0.08
CA ASP A 12 4.01 -4.02 1.01
C ASP A 12 5.36 -3.36 1.31
N ILE A 13 5.57 -2.96 2.55
CA ILE A 13 6.79 -2.26 2.96
C ILE A 13 7.74 -3.26 3.60
N GLY A 14 8.86 -3.51 2.94
CA GLY A 14 9.95 -4.30 3.51
C GLY A 14 10.96 -3.41 4.24
N SER A 15 12.02 -4.03 4.75
CA SER A 15 13.06 -3.31 5.50
C SER A 15 13.91 -2.39 4.62
N THR A 16 14.15 -2.78 3.38
CA THR A 16 15.02 -2.04 2.45
C THR A 16 14.32 -1.64 1.15
N LYS A 17 13.16 -2.19 0.89
CA LYS A 17 12.41 -1.94 -0.35
C LYS A 17 10.91 -1.88 -0.07
N VAL A 18 10.22 -1.14 -0.91
CA VAL A 18 8.76 -1.10 -0.95
C VAL A 18 8.31 -1.77 -2.24
N PHE A 19 7.37 -2.69 -2.13
CA PHE A 19 6.84 -3.43 -3.28
C PHE A 19 5.43 -2.95 -3.59
N VAL A 20 5.19 -2.69 -4.87
CA VAL A 20 3.90 -2.20 -5.35
C VAL A 20 3.31 -3.21 -6.33
N GLY A 21 2.10 -3.65 -6.06
CA GLY A 21 1.35 -4.54 -6.95
C GLY A 21 0.25 -3.78 -7.66
N LEU A 22 0.17 -3.93 -8.97
CA LEU A 22 -0.87 -3.36 -9.81
C LEU A 22 -1.83 -4.44 -10.29
N GLU A 23 -2.95 -4.01 -10.83
CA GLU A 23 -3.92 -4.91 -11.44
C GLU A 23 -3.25 -5.74 -12.54
N GLY A 24 -3.57 -7.03 -12.58
CA GLY A 24 -2.95 -7.95 -13.53
C GLY A 24 -1.70 -8.65 -13.00
N GLY A 25 -1.30 -8.37 -11.75
CA GLY A 25 -0.17 -9.04 -11.11
C GLY A 25 1.19 -8.41 -11.37
N GLN A 26 1.24 -7.24 -12.00
CA GLN A 26 2.49 -6.52 -12.22
C GLN A 26 3.04 -6.02 -10.88
N VAL A 27 4.33 -6.27 -10.62
CA VAL A 27 5.01 -5.88 -9.37
C VAL A 27 6.22 -5.03 -9.70
N GLN A 28 6.39 -3.93 -8.96
CA GLN A 28 7.54 -3.04 -9.06
C GLN A 28 8.06 -2.76 -7.66
N SER A 29 9.39 -2.65 -7.53
CA SER A 29 10.00 -2.30 -6.24
C SER A 29 10.62 -0.91 -6.29
N PHE A 30 10.67 -0.27 -5.12
CA PHE A 30 11.25 1.06 -4.93
C PHE A 30 12.09 1.05 -3.66
N GLY A 31 13.03 1.98 -3.54
CA GLY A 31 13.78 2.15 -2.31
C GLY A 31 12.93 2.82 -1.22
N THR A 32 13.58 3.17 -0.11
CA THR A 32 12.90 3.72 1.07
C THR A 32 13.28 5.17 1.37
N PHE A 33 13.99 5.82 0.46
CA PHE A 33 14.27 7.25 0.57
C PHE A 33 13.09 8.08 0.05
N THR A 34 13.02 9.33 0.47
CA THR A 34 11.93 10.23 0.06
C THR A 34 11.85 10.37 -1.46
N VAL A 35 12.99 10.44 -2.14
CA VAL A 35 13.02 10.52 -3.61
C VAL A 35 12.41 9.25 -4.23
N ASP A 36 12.65 8.10 -3.64
CA ASP A 36 12.08 6.83 -4.10
C ASP A 36 10.56 6.83 -3.94
N PHE A 37 10.05 7.37 -2.84
CA PHE A 37 8.61 7.47 -2.60
C PHE A 37 7.92 8.42 -3.57
N ARG A 38 8.61 9.47 -3.99
CA ARG A 38 8.09 10.38 -5.02
C ARG A 38 8.04 9.70 -6.39
N LEU A 39 9.07 8.91 -6.72
CA LEU A 39 9.07 8.10 -7.94
C LEU A 39 7.95 7.06 -7.92
N LEU A 40 7.71 6.46 -6.75
CA LEU A 40 6.62 5.50 -6.57
C LEU A 40 5.26 6.19 -6.84
N ALA A 41 5.06 7.39 -6.30
CA ALA A 41 3.83 8.14 -6.53
C ALA A 41 3.64 8.47 -8.02
N GLU A 42 4.70 8.86 -8.72
CA GLU A 42 4.64 9.09 -10.16
C GLU A 42 4.27 7.82 -10.93
N TYR A 43 4.88 6.70 -10.55
CA TYR A 43 4.59 5.39 -11.16
C TYR A 43 3.10 5.03 -11.01
N LEU A 44 2.55 5.26 -9.82
CA LEU A 44 1.13 5.00 -9.58
C LEU A 44 0.23 5.90 -10.43
N LYS A 45 0.60 7.17 -10.57
CA LYS A 45 -0.16 8.11 -11.42
C LYS A 45 -0.10 7.73 -12.89
N GLU A 46 1.07 7.33 -13.38
CA GLU A 46 1.25 6.88 -14.76
C GLU A 46 0.39 5.65 -15.06
N ASN A 47 0.17 4.81 -14.07
CA ASN A 47 -0.68 3.62 -14.19
C ASN A 47 -2.13 3.87 -13.78
N GLN A 48 -2.51 5.14 -13.60
CA GLN A 48 -3.88 5.57 -13.35
C GLN A 48 -4.49 4.97 -12.08
N VAL A 49 -3.64 4.72 -11.08
CA VAL A 49 -4.10 4.22 -9.79
C VAL A 49 -4.90 5.30 -9.07
N GLU A 50 -5.99 4.91 -8.46
CA GLU A 50 -6.87 5.81 -7.70
C GLU A 50 -6.88 5.48 -6.22
N THR A 51 -6.86 4.19 -5.88
CA THR A 51 -6.96 3.73 -4.50
C THR A 51 -5.87 2.72 -4.20
N ILE A 52 -5.33 2.79 -2.99
CA ILE A 52 -4.18 2.00 -2.56
C ILE A 52 -4.50 1.36 -1.22
N ALA A 53 -4.18 0.07 -1.08
CA ALA A 53 -4.13 -0.59 0.23
C ALA A 53 -2.68 -0.82 0.61
N MET A 54 -2.29 -0.40 1.79
CA MET A 54 -0.91 -0.47 2.27
C MET A 54 -0.86 -1.08 3.65
N GLU A 55 -0.01 -2.09 3.85
CA GLU A 55 0.26 -2.60 5.18
C GLU A 55 1.13 -1.62 5.96
N ALA A 56 0.68 -1.26 7.17
CA ALA A 56 1.39 -0.33 8.05
C ALA A 56 2.41 -1.10 8.88
N THR A 57 3.62 -1.28 8.34
CA THR A 57 4.71 -1.96 9.03
C THR A 57 5.94 -1.05 9.13
N GLY A 58 6.67 -1.16 10.24
CA GLY A 58 7.85 -0.33 10.46
C GLY A 58 7.51 1.13 10.67
N VAL A 59 8.51 2.01 10.52
CA VAL A 59 8.34 3.46 10.73
C VAL A 59 8.21 4.23 9.41
N TYR A 60 8.62 3.64 8.30
CA TYR A 60 8.66 4.35 7.00
C TYR A 60 7.29 4.51 6.37
N TRP A 61 6.29 3.72 6.79
CA TRP A 61 4.96 3.79 6.20
C TRP A 61 4.34 5.19 6.35
N VAL A 62 4.68 5.92 7.42
CA VAL A 62 4.10 7.25 7.67
C VAL A 62 4.53 8.25 6.60
N VAL A 63 5.82 8.24 6.24
CA VAL A 63 6.36 9.13 5.19
C VAL A 63 5.69 8.82 3.85
N LEU A 64 5.64 7.54 3.50
CA LEU A 64 5.02 7.10 2.25
C LEU A 64 3.53 7.44 2.23
N TYR A 65 2.84 7.18 3.34
CA TYR A 65 1.42 7.51 3.48
C TYR A 65 1.17 9.00 3.21
N ASP A 66 1.95 9.87 3.86
CA ASP A 66 1.81 11.31 3.70
C ASP A 66 2.03 11.75 2.25
N ILE A 67 3.05 11.21 1.60
CA ILE A 67 3.34 11.54 0.19
C ILE A 67 2.19 11.09 -0.72
N LEU A 68 1.67 9.89 -0.52
CA LEU A 68 0.60 9.35 -1.35
C LEU A 68 -0.71 10.12 -1.16
N VAL A 69 -1.05 10.43 0.08
CA VAL A 69 -2.26 11.23 0.38
C VAL A 69 -2.13 12.63 -0.21
N SER A 70 -0.97 13.26 -0.06
CA SER A 70 -0.70 14.59 -0.64
C SER A 70 -0.74 14.58 -2.16
N SER A 71 -0.47 13.43 -2.77
CA SER A 71 -0.50 13.27 -4.22
C SER A 71 -1.91 13.01 -4.76
N GLY A 72 -2.90 12.91 -3.88
CA GLY A 72 -4.30 12.78 -4.26
C GLY A 72 -4.85 11.36 -4.29
N PHE A 73 -4.09 10.38 -3.83
CA PHE A 73 -4.57 8.98 -3.78
C PHE A 73 -5.46 8.75 -2.57
N ASP A 74 -6.42 7.84 -2.74
CA ASP A 74 -7.19 7.28 -1.63
C ASP A 74 -6.38 6.14 -1.02
N VAL A 75 -5.79 6.35 0.15
CA VAL A 75 -4.87 5.39 0.77
C VAL A 75 -5.53 4.73 1.98
N TRP A 76 -5.60 3.40 1.93
CA TRP A 76 -6.13 2.59 3.02
C TRP A 76 -4.97 1.92 3.74
N LEU A 77 -4.82 2.20 5.02
CA LEU A 77 -3.94 1.41 5.88
C LEU A 77 -4.68 0.15 6.27
N VAL A 78 -4.03 -0.99 6.10
CA VAL A 78 -4.64 -2.28 6.43
C VAL A 78 -3.74 -3.08 7.36
N ASP A 79 -4.35 -3.93 8.16
CA ASP A 79 -3.64 -4.82 9.07
C ASP A 79 -3.18 -6.05 8.29
N GLY A 80 -1.89 -6.39 8.40
CA GLY A 80 -1.34 -7.58 7.75
C GLY A 80 -2.02 -8.88 8.15
N ARG A 81 -2.66 -8.94 9.32
CA ARG A 81 -3.42 -10.12 9.73
C ARG A 81 -4.62 -10.38 8.82
N GLN A 82 -5.25 -9.34 8.31
CA GLN A 82 -6.38 -9.48 7.38
C GLN A 82 -5.94 -10.16 6.10
N THR A 83 -4.78 -9.79 5.58
CA THR A 83 -4.30 -10.30 4.29
C THR A 83 -3.93 -11.78 4.38
N LYS A 84 -3.58 -12.27 5.57
CA LYS A 84 -3.20 -13.66 5.79
C LYS A 84 -4.38 -14.57 6.06
N GLN A 85 -5.52 -14.02 6.47
CA GLN A 85 -6.69 -14.80 6.86
C GLN A 85 -7.63 -15.14 5.71
N VAL A 86 -7.49 -14.45 4.58
CA VAL A 86 -8.35 -14.69 3.43
C VAL A 86 -7.88 -15.93 2.68
N PRO A 87 -8.74 -16.93 2.47
CA PRO A 87 -8.36 -18.15 1.74
C PRO A 87 -8.23 -17.88 0.24
N GLY A 88 -7.52 -18.77 -0.45
CA GLY A 88 -7.43 -18.74 -1.90
C GLY A 88 -6.14 -18.16 -2.45
N ARG A 89 -5.22 -17.73 -1.58
CA ARG A 89 -3.92 -17.22 -2.02
C ARG A 89 -3.05 -18.35 -2.55
N LYS A 90 -2.50 -18.16 -3.73
CA LYS A 90 -1.46 -19.05 -4.27
C LYS A 90 -0.13 -18.77 -3.57
N THR A 91 0.65 -19.82 -3.35
CA THR A 91 1.88 -19.72 -2.53
C THR A 91 2.97 -18.84 -3.15
N ASP A 92 2.97 -18.68 -4.47
CA ASP A 92 3.98 -17.89 -5.20
C ASP A 92 3.56 -16.44 -5.49
N VAL A 93 2.40 -16.02 -4.98
CA VAL A 93 1.92 -14.65 -5.17
C VAL A 93 2.62 -13.72 -4.18
N LYS A 94 3.20 -12.63 -4.69
CA LYS A 94 3.82 -11.60 -3.85
C LYS A 94 2.78 -10.95 -2.93
N ASP A 95 3.22 -10.52 -1.75
CA ASP A 95 2.34 -9.89 -0.77
C ASP A 95 1.64 -8.65 -1.33
N CYS A 96 2.36 -7.80 -2.04
CA CYS A 96 1.77 -6.59 -2.63
C CYS A 96 0.72 -6.93 -3.69
N ALA A 97 0.94 -7.97 -4.48
CA ALA A 97 -0.04 -8.41 -5.48
C ALA A 97 -1.28 -9.00 -4.81
N TRP A 98 -1.10 -9.72 -3.71
CA TRP A 98 -2.21 -10.26 -2.92
C TRP A 98 -3.03 -9.13 -2.28
N ILE A 99 -2.36 -8.14 -1.67
CA ILE A 99 -3.01 -6.97 -1.10
C ILE A 99 -3.82 -6.23 -2.18
N GLN A 100 -3.25 -6.07 -3.37
CA GLN A 100 -3.93 -5.44 -4.49
C GLN A 100 -5.22 -6.19 -4.85
N GLN A 101 -5.14 -7.51 -4.95
CA GLN A 101 -6.32 -8.33 -5.27
C GLN A 101 -7.40 -8.20 -4.21
N LEU A 102 -7.03 -8.31 -2.94
CA LEU A 102 -7.98 -8.18 -1.84
C LEU A 102 -8.64 -6.81 -1.82
N HIS A 103 -7.86 -5.76 -2.06
CA HIS A 103 -8.39 -4.40 -2.09
C HIS A 103 -9.35 -4.19 -3.25
N SER A 104 -9.02 -4.67 -4.43
CA SER A 104 -9.87 -4.53 -5.61
C SER A 104 -11.20 -5.27 -5.44
N HIS A 105 -11.20 -6.38 -4.70
CA HIS A 105 -12.42 -7.16 -4.43
C HIS A 105 -13.18 -6.73 -3.18
N GLY A 106 -12.71 -5.69 -2.49
CA GLY A 106 -13.39 -5.17 -1.30
C GLY A 106 -13.29 -6.05 -0.07
N LEU A 107 -12.25 -6.86 0.04
CA LEU A 107 -12.10 -7.84 1.13
C LEU A 107 -11.26 -7.34 2.30
N LEU A 108 -10.82 -6.08 2.27
CA LEU A 108 -10.03 -5.49 3.34
C LEU A 108 -10.83 -4.43 4.09
N ASN A 109 -10.57 -4.31 5.37
CA ASN A 109 -11.09 -3.24 6.20
C ASN A 109 -10.00 -2.21 6.45
N ARG A 110 -10.37 -0.94 6.37
CA ARG A 110 -9.47 0.16 6.63
C ARG A 110 -9.18 0.25 8.13
N CYS A 111 -7.90 0.30 8.48
CA CYS A 111 -7.51 0.57 9.86
C CYS A 111 -7.73 2.04 10.19
N PHE A 112 -8.27 2.30 11.39
CA PHE A 112 -8.36 3.66 11.90
C PHE A 112 -7.01 4.04 12.50
N VAL A 113 -6.49 5.20 12.10
CA VAL A 113 -5.26 5.75 12.65
C VAL A 113 -5.58 7.08 13.31
N ALA A 114 -5.38 7.16 14.63
CA ALA A 114 -5.61 8.40 15.37
C ALA A 114 -4.59 9.46 14.95
N GLU A 115 -5.02 10.69 14.80
CA GLU A 115 -4.15 11.80 14.41
C GLU A 115 -2.95 11.95 15.34
N GLY A 116 -3.15 11.76 16.65
CA GLY A 116 -2.06 11.80 17.63
C GLY A 116 -0.98 10.77 17.38
N SER A 117 -1.37 9.56 16.99
CA SER A 117 -0.41 8.49 16.65
C SER A 117 0.41 8.83 15.42
N LEU A 118 -0.22 9.39 14.40
CA LEU A 118 0.48 9.85 13.19
C LEU A 118 1.48 10.96 13.52
N LYS A 119 1.07 11.90 14.35
CA LYS A 119 1.93 13.01 14.77
C LYS A 119 3.17 12.52 15.51
N GLU A 120 3.01 11.58 16.41
CA GLU A 120 4.12 10.94 17.12
C GLU A 120 5.08 10.25 16.17
N LEU A 121 4.55 9.44 15.27
CA LEU A 121 5.37 8.71 14.30
C LEU A 121 6.11 9.64 13.34
N ARG A 122 5.49 10.75 12.95
CA ARG A 122 6.14 11.75 12.10
C ARG A 122 7.37 12.38 12.77
N SER A 123 7.38 12.47 14.08
CA SER A 123 8.53 13.04 14.82
C SER A 123 9.78 12.13 14.78
N TYR A 124 9.63 10.86 14.41
CA TYR A 124 10.74 9.93 14.27
C TYR A 124 11.29 9.85 12.84
N GLN A 125 10.78 10.64 11.93
CA GLN A 125 11.25 10.65 10.55
C GLN A 125 12.62 11.31 10.47
N PRO A 126 13.57 10.73 9.71
CA PRO A 126 14.88 11.35 9.50
C PRO A 126 14.79 12.62 8.67
#